data_8fa7800026e7fded7bb716ae4b12c19d
#
_entry.id   8fa7800026e7fded7bb716ae4b12c19d
#
_cell.length_a   1.000
_cell.length_b   1.000
_cell.length_c   1.000
_cell.angle_alpha   90.00
_cell.angle_beta   90.00
_cell.angle_gamma   90.00
#
_symmetry.space_group_name_H-M   'P 1'
#
loop_
_entity.id
_entity.type
_entity.pdbx_description
1 polymer ?
#
loop_
_entity_poly.entity_id
_entity_poly.type
_entity_poly.pdbx_seq_one_letter_code
_entity_poly.pdbx_strand_id
1 'polypeptide(L)'
;MSHHSDLIATNIDEYLAQHERKELLRFITCGSVDDGKSTLIGRLLYDSKMIYEDQLAAIEKASAVHGTTGGDFDPALLTDGLKAEREQGITIDVAYRYFSTAKRKFIIADTPGHVQYTRNMATGASTADLAIILIDARHGVLEQTKRHSFIVSLLGIKHILIAINKMDLVDFDPAVFERIRSDYKDFSARLDIPDLHFIPISALNGDNVVDSSDAMSWYNGPTLMGFLESVYIGSDRNLEDFRFPVQFVNRPHLDFRGFCGTIASGIVRQGDEVMVLPSRKTSHVKSIVTFEGEVEEAHAPLAVTLTLEDEIDCSRGDMIIRPGNSPRLEQKFEAMMVWMADDALVPGKQYLFKQTANLVTGRISQLRYQVDVNTLHRQETPSLKLNQIGRCSVQLDRPIAFDGYRRNRTTGAFIVIDRITNVTVGAGMIIDRATGEERHDHWDDVPEVQESDRNLSHVTEEERQDRKSTRLNSSHRCISYAVFCLK
;
A
#
# COMPACT_ATOMS: atom_id res chain seq x y z
N MET A 1 -23.79 23.26 5.30
CA MET A 1 -24.48 22.80 6.52
C MET A 1 -25.28 21.56 6.17
N SER A 2 -25.03 20.67 6.68
CA SER A 2 -25.07 19.38 7.32
C SER A 2 -26.39 18.61 7.05
N HIS A 3 -26.55 18.10 5.81
CA HIS A 3 -27.52 17.00 5.59
C HIS A 3 -27.23 15.77 6.46
N HIS A 4 -26.04 15.66 7.04
CA HIS A 4 -25.65 14.56 7.92
C HIS A 4 -26.28 14.66 9.33
N SER A 5 -26.36 15.84 9.91
CA SER A 5 -26.95 16.00 11.25
C SER A 5 -28.47 15.79 11.24
N ASP A 6 -29.15 16.15 10.14
CA ASP A 6 -30.58 16.02 10.03
C ASP A 6 -31.04 14.57 9.87
N LEU A 7 -30.29 13.75 9.11
CA LEU A 7 -30.55 12.31 8.97
C LEU A 7 -30.28 11.54 10.28
N ILE A 8 -29.21 11.86 10.98
CA ILE A 8 -28.93 11.26 12.30
C ILE A 8 -30.04 11.59 13.29
N ALA A 9 -30.55 12.82 13.26
CA ALA A 9 -31.61 13.26 14.16
C ALA A 9 -32.99 12.69 13.80
N THR A 10 -33.23 12.37 12.52
CA THR A 10 -34.56 11.96 12.02
C THR A 10 -34.69 10.46 11.80
N ASN A 11 -33.66 9.76 11.36
CA ASN A 11 -33.66 8.30 11.10
C ASN A 11 -32.28 7.70 11.17
N ILE A 12 -31.85 7.33 12.37
CA ILE A 12 -30.52 6.77 12.63
C ILE A 12 -30.30 5.44 11.91
N ASP A 13 -31.32 4.61 11.77
CA ASP A 13 -31.21 3.30 11.11
C ASP A 13 -30.95 3.45 9.61
N GLU A 14 -31.60 4.39 8.96
CA GLU A 14 -31.37 4.72 7.56
C GLU A 14 -29.97 5.32 7.34
N TYR A 15 -29.53 6.19 8.25
CA TYR A 15 -28.18 6.73 8.24
C TYR A 15 -27.12 5.61 8.35
N LEU A 16 -27.30 4.68 9.30
CA LEU A 16 -26.39 3.55 9.50
C LEU A 16 -26.36 2.65 8.25
N ALA A 17 -27.52 2.30 7.69
CA ALA A 17 -27.62 1.49 6.48
C ALA A 17 -26.96 2.14 5.26
N GLN A 18 -27.14 3.46 5.08
CA GLN A 18 -26.44 4.20 4.02
C GLN A 18 -24.93 4.25 4.27
N HIS A 19 -24.51 4.40 5.54
CA HIS A 19 -23.11 4.46 5.91
C HIS A 19 -22.41 3.12 5.72
N GLU A 20 -23.05 1.99 6.00
CA GLU A 20 -22.53 0.64 5.77
C GLU A 20 -22.27 0.34 4.30
N ARG A 21 -23.13 0.81 3.41
CA ARG A 21 -23.04 0.59 1.96
C ARG A 21 -21.99 1.44 1.24
N LYS A 22 -21.41 2.46 1.91
CA LYS A 22 -20.38 3.31 1.29
C LYS A 22 -19.12 2.50 0.98
N GLU A 23 -18.64 2.66 -0.24
CA GLU A 23 -17.36 2.07 -0.65
C GLU A 23 -16.20 2.64 0.20
N LEU A 24 -15.22 1.80 0.49
CA LEU A 24 -14.03 2.17 1.24
C LEU A 24 -12.85 2.33 0.28
N LEU A 25 -12.23 3.52 0.26
CA LEU A 25 -10.99 3.81 -0.42
C LEU A 25 -9.84 3.88 0.59
N ARG A 26 -8.80 3.08 0.38
CA ARG A 26 -7.55 3.17 1.12
C ARG A 26 -6.53 3.89 0.26
N PHE A 27 -5.95 4.96 0.77
CA PHE A 27 -4.89 5.64 0.04
C PHE A 27 -3.71 6.01 0.93
N ILE A 28 -2.55 6.14 0.30
CA ILE A 28 -1.34 6.61 0.97
C ILE A 28 -0.99 8.01 0.49
N THR A 29 -0.33 8.76 1.36
CA THR A 29 0.37 9.98 1.00
C THR A 29 1.87 9.73 1.03
N CYS A 30 2.56 10.06 -0.05
CA CYS A 30 4.00 9.97 -0.17
C CYS A 30 4.57 11.20 -0.90
N GLY A 31 5.86 11.40 -0.76
CA GLY A 31 6.56 12.59 -1.26
C GLY A 31 7.79 12.85 -0.40
N SER A 32 8.61 13.80 -0.78
CA SER A 32 9.81 14.16 -0.04
C SER A 32 9.48 14.77 1.33
N VAL A 33 10.49 14.93 2.16
CA VAL A 33 10.37 15.75 3.37
C VAL A 33 10.00 17.18 2.92
N ASP A 34 9.13 17.82 3.67
CA ASP A 34 8.63 19.19 3.40
C ASP A 34 7.74 19.37 2.15
N ASP A 35 7.36 18.32 1.43
CA ASP A 35 6.39 18.43 0.33
C ASP A 35 4.96 18.77 0.82
N GLY A 36 4.70 18.73 2.15
CA GLY A 36 3.43 19.11 2.76
C GLY A 36 2.43 17.97 2.94
N LYS A 37 2.91 16.72 3.13
CA LYS A 37 2.06 15.53 3.37
C LYS A 37 1.15 15.71 4.58
N SER A 38 1.73 15.99 5.74
CA SER A 38 0.97 16.19 6.99
C SER A 38 0.02 17.38 6.89
N THR A 39 0.44 18.47 6.22
CA THR A 39 -0.41 19.63 5.96
C THR A 39 -1.63 19.24 5.09
N LEU A 40 -1.43 18.44 4.04
CA LEU A 40 -2.52 17.98 3.18
C LEU A 40 -3.52 17.10 3.94
N ILE A 41 -3.02 16.14 4.73
CA ILE A 41 -3.87 15.25 5.53
C ILE A 41 -4.66 16.08 6.55
N GLY A 42 -3.99 16.97 7.26
CA GLY A 42 -4.64 17.87 8.22
C GLY A 42 -5.70 18.73 7.56
N ARG A 43 -5.43 19.26 6.36
CA ARG A 43 -6.40 20.05 5.58
C ARG A 43 -7.61 19.19 5.15
N LEU A 44 -7.39 18.00 4.65
CA LEU A 44 -8.47 17.07 4.30
C LEU A 44 -9.37 16.74 5.50
N LEU A 45 -8.79 16.49 6.67
CA LEU A 45 -9.53 16.21 7.89
C LEU A 45 -10.29 17.44 8.39
N TYR A 46 -9.69 18.62 8.31
CA TYR A 46 -10.28 19.88 8.74
C TYR A 46 -11.46 20.26 7.85
N ASP A 47 -11.28 20.33 6.53
CA ASP A 47 -12.28 20.76 5.58
C ASP A 47 -13.42 19.74 5.45
N SER A 48 -13.15 18.44 5.67
CA SER A 48 -14.21 17.42 5.76
C SER A 48 -15.05 17.47 7.03
N LYS A 49 -14.73 18.39 7.96
CA LYS A 49 -15.45 18.61 9.25
C LYS A 49 -15.53 17.35 10.14
N MET A 50 -14.53 16.50 10.07
CA MET A 50 -14.45 15.25 10.84
C MET A 50 -13.64 15.39 12.13
N ILE A 51 -13.28 16.61 12.51
CA ILE A 51 -12.55 16.93 13.73
C ILE A 51 -13.56 17.35 14.79
N TYR A 52 -13.46 16.80 15.99
CA TYR A 52 -14.25 17.22 17.13
C TYR A 52 -13.83 18.62 17.60
N GLU A 53 -14.81 19.43 18.05
CA GLU A 53 -14.59 20.81 18.49
C GLU A 53 -13.50 20.93 19.56
N ASP A 54 -13.42 19.95 20.49
CA ASP A 54 -12.40 19.91 21.54
C ASP A 54 -11.00 19.74 20.97
N GLN A 55 -10.86 18.93 19.93
CA GLN A 55 -9.57 18.70 19.23
C GLN A 55 -9.18 19.96 18.45
N LEU A 56 -10.13 20.60 17.80
CA LEU A 56 -9.90 21.84 17.07
C LEU A 56 -9.37 22.93 18.00
N ALA A 57 -10.02 23.16 19.13
CA ALA A 57 -9.60 24.15 20.12
C ALA A 57 -8.21 23.85 20.72
N ALA A 58 -7.85 22.56 20.86
CA ALA A 58 -6.53 22.15 21.32
C ALA A 58 -5.44 22.44 20.27
N ILE A 59 -5.75 22.25 19.00
CA ILE A 59 -4.82 22.48 17.88
C ILE A 59 -4.63 23.97 17.63
N GLU A 60 -5.68 24.79 17.71
CA GLU A 60 -5.57 26.26 17.61
C GLU A 60 -4.61 26.80 18.66
N LYS A 61 -4.70 26.31 19.91
CA LYS A 61 -3.75 26.66 20.97
C LYS A 61 -2.33 26.15 20.69
N ALA A 62 -2.21 24.94 20.17
CA ALA A 62 -0.91 24.36 19.82
C ALA A 62 -0.28 25.06 18.61
N SER A 63 -1.06 25.48 17.62
CA SER A 63 -0.59 26.26 16.46
C SER A 63 0.03 27.59 16.88
N ALA A 64 -0.53 28.25 17.87
CA ALA A 64 0.01 29.50 18.39
C ALA A 64 1.36 29.33 19.09
N VAL A 65 1.70 28.13 19.60
CA VAL A 65 2.93 27.84 20.37
C VAL A 65 3.98 27.09 19.56
N HIS A 66 3.55 26.14 18.72
CA HIS A 66 4.40 25.20 18.00
C HIS A 66 4.18 25.19 16.48
N GLY A 67 3.22 25.98 15.96
CA GLY A 67 2.92 26.03 14.55
C GLY A 67 4.05 26.61 13.70
N THR A 68 4.21 26.08 12.49
CA THR A 68 5.18 26.55 11.49
C THR A 68 4.64 27.69 10.62
N THR A 69 3.36 28.05 10.81
CA THR A 69 2.59 29.02 9.98
C THR A 69 2.58 30.45 10.52
N GLY A 70 3.44 30.78 11.50
CA GLY A 70 3.55 32.15 12.04
C GLY A 70 2.39 32.57 12.95
N GLY A 71 1.66 31.64 13.54
CA GLY A 71 0.55 31.89 14.48
C GLY A 71 -0.84 31.58 13.89
N ASP A 72 -0.93 31.31 12.60
CA ASP A 72 -2.15 30.83 11.95
C ASP A 72 -2.36 29.32 12.22
N PHE A 73 -3.55 28.84 11.96
CA PHE A 73 -3.91 27.42 12.09
C PHE A 73 -2.95 26.54 11.26
N ASP A 74 -2.25 25.61 11.93
CA ASP A 74 -1.34 24.67 11.31
C ASP A 74 -2.00 23.29 11.19
N PRO A 75 -2.48 22.90 9.99
CA PRO A 75 -3.12 21.60 9.77
C PRO A 75 -2.21 20.42 10.07
N ALA A 76 -0.87 20.56 9.96
CA ALA A 76 0.07 19.48 10.19
C ALA A 76 0.02 18.95 11.64
N LEU A 77 -0.31 19.79 12.62
CA LEU A 77 -0.44 19.40 14.02
C LEU A 77 -1.59 18.40 14.28
N LEU A 78 -2.52 18.25 13.34
CA LEU A 78 -3.57 17.22 13.38
C LEU A 78 -3.01 15.80 13.20
N THR A 79 -1.90 15.67 12.51
CA THR A 79 -1.35 14.39 12.08
C THR A 79 -0.23 13.89 12.99
N ASP A 80 0.49 14.76 13.67
CA ASP A 80 1.64 14.43 14.51
C ASP A 80 1.22 13.68 15.78
N GLY A 81 1.29 12.35 15.73
CA GLY A 81 0.86 11.46 16.80
C GLY A 81 1.93 11.19 17.85
N LEU A 82 3.17 11.02 17.45
CA LEU A 82 4.29 10.68 18.33
C LEU A 82 5.03 11.93 18.81
N LYS A 83 5.48 11.92 20.08
CA LYS A 83 6.28 12.99 20.62
C LYS A 83 7.56 13.22 19.81
N ALA A 84 8.19 12.14 19.33
CA ALA A 84 9.40 12.22 18.50
C ALA A 84 9.12 12.83 17.12
N GLU A 85 7.95 12.63 16.55
CA GLU A 85 7.52 13.25 15.29
C GLU A 85 7.35 14.76 15.44
N ARG A 86 6.72 15.19 16.55
CA ARG A 86 6.56 16.62 16.88
C ARG A 86 7.89 17.33 17.14
N GLU A 87 8.83 16.65 17.83
CA GLU A 87 10.16 17.21 18.13
C GLU A 87 11.04 17.31 16.88
N GLN A 88 10.88 16.41 15.92
CA GLN A 88 11.69 16.34 14.70
C GLN A 88 11.01 16.94 13.47
N GLY A 89 9.70 17.17 13.52
CA GLY A 89 8.91 17.67 12.39
C GLY A 89 8.84 16.71 11.21
N ILE A 90 9.00 15.38 11.45
CA ILE A 90 8.97 14.35 10.41
C ILE A 90 8.09 13.17 10.84
N THR A 91 7.39 12.56 9.88
CA THR A 91 6.69 11.30 10.07
C THR A 91 7.71 10.16 10.16
N ILE A 92 7.63 9.35 11.21
CA ILE A 92 8.54 8.21 11.47
C ILE A 92 7.88 6.88 11.16
N ASP A 93 6.65 6.67 11.65
CA ASP A 93 5.88 5.44 11.47
C ASP A 93 4.65 5.68 10.60
N VAL A 94 3.99 4.59 10.16
CA VAL A 94 2.74 4.70 9.41
C VAL A 94 1.60 5.03 10.35
N ALA A 95 0.99 6.18 10.17
CA ALA A 95 -0.20 6.59 10.90
C ALA A 95 -1.45 6.40 10.04
N TYR A 96 -2.45 5.70 10.57
CA TYR A 96 -3.72 5.53 9.89
C TYR A 96 -4.75 6.54 10.39
N ARG A 97 -5.39 7.25 9.47
CA ARG A 97 -6.48 8.19 9.75
C ARG A 97 -7.73 7.76 9.00
N TYR A 98 -8.86 7.99 9.61
CA TYR A 98 -10.16 7.57 9.09
C TYR A 98 -11.06 8.78 8.97
N PHE A 99 -11.69 8.93 7.82
CA PHE A 99 -12.76 9.91 7.64
C PHE A 99 -13.77 9.41 6.61
N SER A 100 -14.91 10.08 6.52
CA SER A 100 -15.93 9.74 5.53
C SER A 100 -16.62 10.99 5.05
N THR A 101 -17.01 10.99 3.78
CA THR A 101 -17.91 11.97 3.20
C THR A 101 -19.32 11.38 3.05
N ALA A 102 -20.23 12.14 2.49
CA ALA A 102 -21.54 11.62 2.15
C ALA A 102 -21.47 10.44 1.17
N LYS A 103 -20.43 10.40 0.30
CA LYS A 103 -20.31 9.43 -0.79
C LYS A 103 -19.44 8.23 -0.44
N ARG A 104 -18.35 8.39 0.32
CA ARG A 104 -17.32 7.37 0.47
C ARG A 104 -16.67 7.39 1.86
N LYS A 105 -16.15 6.24 2.30
CA LYS A 105 -15.27 6.10 3.47
C LYS A 105 -13.82 6.10 3.01
N PHE A 106 -12.93 6.64 3.85
CA PHE A 106 -11.51 6.75 3.54
C PHE A 106 -10.65 6.25 4.68
N ILE A 107 -9.56 5.58 4.33
CA ILE A 107 -8.44 5.30 5.22
C ILE A 107 -7.21 5.93 4.59
N ILE A 108 -6.61 6.87 5.29
CA ILE A 108 -5.33 7.47 4.93
C ILE A 108 -4.22 6.72 5.65
N ALA A 109 -3.21 6.25 4.93
CA ALA A 109 -1.95 5.85 5.51
C ALA A 109 -0.94 6.99 5.29
N ASP A 110 -0.64 7.74 6.35
CA ASP A 110 0.44 8.72 6.32
C ASP A 110 1.77 8.00 6.39
N THR A 111 2.64 8.25 5.40
CA THR A 111 3.89 7.53 5.27
C THR A 111 5.09 8.48 5.34
N PRO A 112 6.20 8.01 5.98
CA PRO A 112 7.40 8.81 6.09
C PRO A 112 7.98 9.19 4.73
N GLY A 113 8.44 10.45 4.59
CA GLY A 113 9.11 10.93 3.39
C GLY A 113 10.60 10.58 3.32
N HIS A 114 11.23 10.22 4.45
CA HIS A 114 12.67 10.02 4.54
C HIS A 114 13.11 8.62 4.09
N VAL A 115 14.25 8.54 3.38
CA VAL A 115 14.81 7.29 2.82
C VAL A 115 14.94 6.17 3.87
N GLN A 116 15.32 6.52 5.10
CA GLN A 116 15.51 5.54 6.18
C GLN A 116 14.23 4.77 6.55
N TYR A 117 13.07 5.32 6.25
CA TYR A 117 11.77 4.75 6.58
C TYR A 117 11.04 4.13 5.39
N THR A 118 11.76 3.81 4.30
CA THR A 118 11.19 3.18 3.09
C THR A 118 10.40 1.90 3.42
N ARG A 119 10.82 1.13 4.43
CA ARG A 119 10.09 -0.06 4.92
C ARG A 119 8.68 0.29 5.42
N ASN A 120 8.55 1.41 6.14
CA ASN A 120 7.27 1.86 6.67
C ASN A 120 6.35 2.34 5.53
N MET A 121 6.93 3.06 4.56
CA MET A 121 6.22 3.44 3.33
C MET A 121 5.71 2.20 2.56
N ALA A 122 6.55 1.17 2.37
CA ALA A 122 6.14 -0.07 1.72
C ALA A 122 5.02 -0.79 2.48
N THR A 123 5.05 -0.75 3.82
CA THR A 123 3.99 -1.30 4.67
C THR A 123 2.66 -0.58 4.46
N GLY A 124 2.64 0.74 4.49
CA GLY A 124 1.43 1.54 4.24
C GLY A 124 0.88 1.33 2.82
N ALA A 125 1.78 1.30 1.83
CA ALA A 125 1.43 1.13 0.42
C ALA A 125 0.83 -0.25 0.10
N SER A 126 1.20 -1.29 0.83
CA SER A 126 0.78 -2.67 0.54
C SER A 126 -0.73 -2.90 0.60
N THR A 127 -1.45 -2.08 1.34
CA THR A 127 -2.91 -2.17 1.53
C THR A 127 -3.68 -1.07 0.81
N ALA A 128 -2.99 -0.15 0.15
CA ALA A 128 -3.60 0.99 -0.50
C ALA A 128 -4.13 0.63 -1.89
N ASP A 129 -5.24 1.27 -2.24
CA ASP A 129 -5.89 1.22 -3.55
C ASP A 129 -5.38 2.36 -4.44
N LEU A 130 -4.99 3.49 -3.82
CA LEU A 130 -4.55 4.70 -4.48
C LEU A 130 -3.34 5.31 -3.75
N ALA A 131 -2.46 5.96 -4.49
CA ALA A 131 -1.36 6.74 -3.92
C ALA A 131 -1.43 8.20 -4.35
N ILE A 132 -1.31 9.10 -3.37
CA ILE A 132 -1.11 10.53 -3.60
C ILE A 132 0.39 10.82 -3.43
N ILE A 133 1.05 11.22 -4.49
CA ILE A 133 2.45 11.63 -4.47
C ILE A 133 2.51 13.15 -4.53
N LEU A 134 2.99 13.76 -3.45
CA LEU A 134 3.15 15.19 -3.38
C LEU A 134 4.47 15.61 -4.03
N ILE A 135 4.43 16.74 -4.73
CA ILE A 135 5.59 17.39 -5.33
C ILE A 135 5.52 18.89 -5.00
N ASP A 136 6.55 19.42 -4.36
CA ASP A 136 6.68 20.87 -4.15
C ASP A 136 6.92 21.57 -5.49
N ALA A 137 6.04 22.50 -5.84
CA ALA A 137 6.07 23.24 -7.12
C ALA A 137 7.38 24.00 -7.35
N ARG A 138 8.09 24.39 -6.28
CA ARG A 138 9.38 25.08 -6.35
C ARG A 138 10.51 24.15 -6.80
N HIS A 139 10.46 22.87 -6.40
CA HIS A 139 11.57 21.94 -6.58
C HIS A 139 11.35 20.95 -7.73
N GLY A 140 10.08 20.64 -8.08
CA GLY A 140 9.74 19.65 -9.10
C GLY A 140 10.03 18.21 -8.71
N VAL A 141 10.33 17.36 -9.69
CA VAL A 141 10.49 15.90 -9.51
C VAL A 141 11.86 15.57 -8.93
N LEU A 142 11.91 15.26 -7.63
CA LEU A 142 13.12 14.89 -6.89
C LEU A 142 13.38 13.38 -6.91
N GLU A 143 14.59 12.97 -6.50
CA GLU A 143 14.95 11.54 -6.36
C GLU A 143 13.99 10.78 -5.44
N GLN A 144 13.55 11.41 -4.36
CA GLN A 144 12.61 10.82 -3.41
C GLN A 144 11.24 10.58 -4.05
N THR A 145 10.77 11.52 -4.89
CA THR A 145 9.56 11.38 -5.68
C THR A 145 9.65 10.17 -6.61
N LYS A 146 10.78 10.01 -7.31
CA LYS A 146 11.05 8.86 -8.19
C LYS A 146 11.05 7.55 -7.43
N ARG A 147 11.69 7.50 -6.26
CA ARG A 147 11.74 6.32 -5.39
C ARG A 147 10.36 5.90 -4.91
N HIS A 148 9.56 6.85 -4.43
CA HIS A 148 8.20 6.57 -3.98
C HIS A 148 7.32 6.07 -5.13
N SER A 149 7.41 6.69 -6.30
CA SER A 149 6.71 6.25 -7.50
C SER A 149 7.07 4.82 -7.90
N PHE A 150 8.36 4.47 -7.84
CA PHE A 150 8.83 3.12 -8.10
C PHE A 150 8.24 2.09 -7.13
N ILE A 151 8.28 2.39 -5.82
CA ILE A 151 7.75 1.49 -4.78
C ILE A 151 6.23 1.32 -4.94
N VAL A 152 5.51 2.40 -5.20
CA VAL A 152 4.05 2.38 -5.44
C VAL A 152 3.70 1.52 -6.65
N SER A 153 4.44 1.69 -7.76
CA SER A 153 4.28 0.87 -8.96
C SER A 153 4.64 -0.61 -8.70
N LEU A 154 5.74 -0.87 -7.99
CA LEU A 154 6.16 -2.22 -7.59
C LEU A 154 5.09 -2.93 -6.76
N LEU A 155 4.44 -2.22 -5.83
CA LEU A 155 3.36 -2.72 -5.00
C LEU A 155 2.01 -2.80 -5.75
N GLY A 156 1.99 -2.52 -7.04
CA GLY A 156 0.83 -2.70 -7.91
C GLY A 156 -0.34 -1.75 -7.61
N ILE A 157 -0.08 -0.58 -7.06
CA ILE A 157 -1.11 0.46 -6.92
C ILE A 157 -1.36 1.05 -8.31
N LYS A 158 -2.58 0.92 -8.80
CA LYS A 158 -2.94 1.29 -10.17
C LYS A 158 -3.28 2.78 -10.30
N HIS A 159 -3.88 3.37 -9.29
CA HIS A 159 -4.33 4.75 -9.27
C HIS A 159 -3.29 5.63 -8.58
N ILE A 160 -2.63 6.49 -9.34
CA ILE A 160 -1.63 7.42 -8.83
C ILE A 160 -2.07 8.84 -9.14
N LEU A 161 -2.15 9.63 -8.07
CA LEU A 161 -2.43 11.05 -8.13
C LEU A 161 -1.17 11.84 -7.76
N ILE A 162 -0.70 12.67 -8.66
CA ILE A 162 0.38 13.62 -8.41
C ILE A 162 -0.25 14.94 -7.97
N ALA A 163 -0.08 15.25 -6.70
CA ALA A 163 -0.50 16.52 -6.13
C ALA A 163 0.67 17.51 -6.20
N ILE A 164 0.64 18.43 -7.16
CA ILE A 164 1.65 19.49 -7.27
C ILE A 164 1.26 20.57 -6.27
N ASN A 165 1.94 20.53 -5.12
CA ASN A 165 1.63 21.31 -3.93
C ASN A 165 2.44 22.59 -3.85
N LYS A 166 1.99 23.52 -3.01
CA LYS A 166 2.60 24.83 -2.77
C LYS A 166 2.58 25.72 -4.04
N MET A 167 1.50 25.61 -4.80
CA MET A 167 1.29 26.47 -5.97
C MET A 167 1.22 27.97 -5.60
N ASP A 168 0.82 28.26 -4.35
CA ASP A 168 0.84 29.62 -3.78
C ASP A 168 2.24 30.24 -3.72
N LEU A 169 3.29 29.42 -3.59
CA LEU A 169 4.69 29.88 -3.55
C LEU A 169 5.32 30.10 -4.93
N VAL A 170 4.57 29.81 -5.99
CA VAL A 170 4.99 30.02 -7.41
C VAL A 170 3.91 30.81 -8.16
N ASP A 171 3.17 31.68 -7.46
CA ASP A 171 2.13 32.56 -8.00
C ASP A 171 1.06 31.84 -8.82
N PHE A 172 0.76 30.58 -8.50
CA PHE A 172 -0.19 29.71 -9.21
C PHE A 172 0.06 29.59 -10.73
N ASP A 173 1.34 29.68 -11.14
CA ASP A 173 1.76 29.69 -12.55
C ASP A 173 1.45 28.37 -13.25
N PRO A 174 0.61 28.36 -14.31
CA PRO A 174 0.31 27.16 -15.10
C PRO A 174 1.56 26.58 -15.82
N ALA A 175 2.55 27.40 -16.14
CA ALA A 175 3.77 26.93 -16.80
C ALA A 175 4.61 26.05 -15.86
N VAL A 176 4.64 26.35 -14.57
CA VAL A 176 5.29 25.51 -13.55
C VAL A 176 4.59 24.15 -13.44
N PHE A 177 3.26 24.17 -13.41
CA PHE A 177 2.45 22.93 -13.36
C PHE A 177 2.73 22.04 -14.58
N GLU A 178 2.65 22.59 -15.80
CA GLU A 178 2.84 21.81 -17.03
C GLU A 178 4.27 21.28 -17.19
N ARG A 179 5.29 22.03 -16.74
CA ARG A 179 6.68 21.55 -16.70
C ARG A 179 6.81 20.33 -15.79
N ILE A 180 6.34 20.41 -14.55
CA ILE A 180 6.44 19.29 -13.58
C ILE A 180 5.64 18.09 -14.08
N ARG A 181 4.47 18.31 -14.67
CA ARG A 181 3.65 17.27 -15.28
C ARG A 181 4.38 16.56 -16.42
N SER A 182 5.06 17.30 -17.31
CA SER A 182 5.88 16.73 -18.38
C SER A 182 7.04 15.92 -17.82
N ASP A 183 7.83 16.49 -16.91
CA ASP A 183 9.00 15.84 -16.30
C ASP A 183 8.61 14.53 -15.61
N TYR A 184 7.47 14.53 -14.91
CA TYR A 184 6.98 13.31 -14.25
C TYR A 184 6.49 12.28 -15.26
N LYS A 185 5.80 12.66 -16.32
CA LYS A 185 5.36 11.74 -17.38
C LYS A 185 6.54 11.06 -18.08
N ASP A 186 7.60 11.80 -18.38
CA ASP A 186 8.81 11.25 -19.00
C ASP A 186 9.50 10.23 -18.10
N PHE A 187 9.53 10.49 -16.80
CA PHE A 187 10.03 9.53 -15.82
C PHE A 187 9.11 8.31 -15.70
N SER A 188 7.81 8.53 -15.54
CA SER A 188 6.83 7.48 -15.26
C SER A 188 6.54 6.56 -16.46
N ALA A 189 6.95 6.95 -17.68
CA ALA A 189 6.86 6.10 -18.87
C ALA A 189 7.59 4.75 -18.73
N ARG A 190 8.54 4.66 -17.79
CA ARG A 190 9.27 3.42 -17.44
C ARG A 190 8.61 2.61 -16.33
N LEU A 191 7.55 3.11 -15.74
CA LEU A 191 6.81 2.47 -14.67
C LEU A 191 5.47 1.95 -15.19
N ASP A 192 5.00 0.85 -14.62
CA ASP A 192 3.69 0.31 -14.95
C ASP A 192 2.62 1.02 -14.13
N ILE A 193 2.20 2.19 -14.59
CA ILE A 193 1.18 3.04 -13.97
C ILE A 193 0.05 3.24 -14.98
N PRO A 194 -1.04 2.47 -14.88
CA PRO A 194 -2.13 2.53 -15.85
C PRO A 194 -3.01 3.78 -15.71
N ASP A 195 -3.14 4.33 -14.50
CA ASP A 195 -4.00 5.47 -14.21
C ASP A 195 -3.23 6.55 -13.44
N LEU A 196 -2.93 7.66 -14.13
CA LEU A 196 -2.08 8.74 -13.63
C LEU A 196 -2.76 10.10 -13.79
N HIS A 197 -3.01 10.77 -12.66
CA HIS A 197 -3.65 12.06 -12.59
C HIS A 197 -2.74 13.12 -11.99
N PHE A 198 -3.01 14.40 -12.33
CA PHE A 198 -2.26 15.56 -11.83
C PHE A 198 -3.23 16.63 -11.35
N ILE A 199 -3.06 17.09 -10.13
CA ILE A 199 -3.86 18.18 -9.54
C ILE A 199 -2.92 19.22 -8.93
N PRO A 200 -3.02 20.50 -9.36
CA PRO A 200 -2.31 21.60 -8.70
C PRO A 200 -3.07 21.99 -7.43
N ILE A 201 -2.35 22.07 -6.29
CA ILE A 201 -2.96 22.39 -4.99
C ILE A 201 -2.12 23.39 -4.21
N SER A 202 -2.76 24.06 -3.25
CA SER A 202 -2.10 24.59 -2.05
C SER A 202 -2.73 23.94 -0.82
N ALA A 203 -2.02 22.98 -0.23
CA ALA A 203 -2.51 22.29 0.96
C ALA A 203 -2.66 23.22 2.16
N LEU A 204 -1.83 24.26 2.25
CA LEU A 204 -1.89 25.26 3.34
C LEU A 204 -3.13 26.12 3.23
N ASN A 205 -3.40 26.65 2.03
CA ASN A 205 -4.54 27.55 1.80
C ASN A 205 -5.87 26.79 1.55
N GLY A 206 -5.78 25.50 1.13
CA GLY A 206 -6.94 24.70 0.76
C GLY A 206 -7.32 24.76 -0.72
N ASP A 207 -6.52 25.46 -1.55
CA ASP A 207 -6.78 25.61 -2.98
C ASP A 207 -6.78 24.25 -3.70
N ASN A 208 -7.88 23.92 -4.40
CA ASN A 208 -8.14 22.66 -5.09
C ASN A 208 -8.03 21.40 -4.21
N VAL A 209 -8.11 21.54 -2.88
CA VAL A 209 -8.15 20.39 -1.98
C VAL A 209 -9.58 19.87 -1.85
N VAL A 210 -10.51 20.64 -1.30
CA VAL A 210 -11.94 20.31 -1.22
C VAL A 210 -12.71 21.16 -2.21
N ASP A 211 -12.51 22.47 -2.18
CA ASP A 211 -13.12 23.43 -3.06
C ASP A 211 -12.17 23.87 -4.20
N SER A 212 -12.76 24.27 -5.34
CA SER A 212 -12.00 24.79 -6.48
C SER A 212 -11.36 26.14 -6.12
N SER A 213 -10.16 26.39 -6.61
CA SER A 213 -9.47 27.67 -6.40
C SER A 213 -9.79 28.68 -7.50
N ASP A 214 -10.16 29.87 -7.10
CA ASP A 214 -10.31 31.01 -8.03
C ASP A 214 -8.94 31.46 -8.58
N ALA A 215 -7.86 31.27 -7.81
CA ALA A 215 -6.49 31.62 -8.22
C ALA A 215 -5.97 30.70 -9.34
N MET A 216 -6.53 29.50 -9.49
CA MET A 216 -6.17 28.55 -10.53
C MET A 216 -7.32 28.34 -11.53
N SER A 217 -7.94 29.42 -12.00
CA SER A 217 -9.04 29.40 -12.97
C SER A 217 -8.69 28.72 -14.32
N TRP A 218 -7.41 28.54 -14.61
CA TRP A 218 -6.90 27.81 -15.76
C TRP A 218 -7.00 26.28 -15.61
N TYR A 219 -7.17 25.78 -14.38
CA TYR A 219 -7.30 24.35 -14.12
C TYR A 219 -8.78 23.95 -14.14
N ASN A 220 -9.15 23.09 -15.09
CA ASN A 220 -10.52 22.62 -15.29
C ASN A 220 -10.77 21.18 -14.79
N GLY A 221 -9.81 20.60 -14.05
CA GLY A 221 -9.93 19.26 -13.50
C GLY A 221 -10.71 19.22 -12.16
N PRO A 222 -10.90 18.03 -11.60
CA PRO A 222 -11.52 17.87 -10.30
C PRO A 222 -10.62 18.40 -9.18
N THR A 223 -11.22 18.77 -8.05
CA THR A 223 -10.47 18.97 -6.80
C THR A 223 -9.93 17.61 -6.29
N LEU A 224 -8.99 17.65 -5.36
CA LEU A 224 -8.44 16.43 -4.77
C LEU A 224 -9.55 15.57 -4.13
N MET A 225 -10.44 16.17 -3.33
CA MET A 225 -11.56 15.45 -2.74
C MET A 225 -12.53 14.93 -3.80
N GLY A 226 -12.85 15.74 -4.80
CA GLY A 226 -13.71 15.34 -5.92
C GLY A 226 -13.17 14.12 -6.67
N PHE A 227 -11.86 14.06 -6.88
CA PHE A 227 -11.18 12.90 -7.46
C PHE A 227 -11.27 11.67 -6.53
N LEU A 228 -10.96 11.81 -5.25
CA LEU A 228 -11.02 10.71 -4.27
C LEU A 228 -12.43 10.13 -4.13
N GLU A 229 -13.47 10.95 -4.26
CA GLU A 229 -14.85 10.51 -4.23
C GLU A 229 -15.31 9.79 -5.50
N SER A 230 -14.69 10.10 -6.64
CA SER A 230 -15.14 9.63 -7.97
C SER A 230 -14.29 8.51 -8.56
N VAL A 231 -13.02 8.32 -8.11
CA VAL A 231 -12.15 7.28 -8.64
C VAL A 231 -12.77 5.89 -8.44
N TYR A 232 -12.84 5.12 -9.52
CA TYR A 232 -13.47 3.81 -9.51
C TYR A 232 -12.43 2.70 -9.33
N ILE A 233 -12.40 2.08 -8.15
CA ILE A 233 -11.48 1.00 -7.78
C ILE A 233 -12.09 -0.41 -7.95
N GLY A 234 -13.37 -0.50 -8.29
CA GLY A 234 -14.07 -1.78 -8.42
C GLY A 234 -13.53 -2.65 -9.57
N SER A 235 -13.06 -2.05 -10.67
CA SER A 235 -12.45 -2.74 -11.79
C SER A 235 -11.10 -3.40 -11.49
N ASP A 236 -10.47 -3.03 -10.36
CA ASP A 236 -9.18 -3.58 -9.97
C ASP A 236 -9.27 -4.95 -9.35
N ARG A 237 -10.47 -5.36 -8.96
CA ARG A 237 -10.72 -6.66 -8.33
C ARG A 237 -10.72 -7.76 -9.37
N ASN A 238 -9.93 -8.79 -9.13
CA ASN A 238 -10.02 -10.03 -9.90
C ASN A 238 -11.26 -10.82 -9.42
N LEU A 239 -12.32 -10.80 -10.19
CA LEU A 239 -13.56 -11.52 -9.91
C LEU A 239 -13.66 -12.87 -10.64
N GLU A 240 -12.68 -13.23 -11.47
CA GLU A 240 -12.65 -14.46 -12.27
C GLU A 240 -12.02 -15.63 -11.52
N ASP A 241 -10.84 -15.38 -10.91
CA ASP A 241 -10.06 -16.43 -10.26
C ASP A 241 -10.51 -16.59 -8.81
N PHE A 242 -11.32 -17.60 -8.52
CA PHE A 242 -11.70 -17.84 -7.12
C PHE A 242 -10.53 -18.37 -6.30
N ARG A 243 -10.16 -17.62 -5.25
CA ARG A 243 -9.10 -17.92 -4.29
C ARG A 243 -9.59 -17.67 -2.89
N PHE A 244 -9.64 -18.71 -2.10
CA PHE A 244 -10.05 -18.63 -0.69
C PHE A 244 -9.00 -19.28 0.20
N PRO A 245 -8.01 -18.52 0.69
CA PRO A 245 -7.05 -19.01 1.67
C PRO A 245 -7.74 -19.29 3.01
N VAL A 246 -7.64 -20.51 3.52
CA VAL A 246 -8.24 -20.91 4.78
C VAL A 246 -7.41 -20.36 5.94
N GLN A 247 -8.02 -19.49 6.74
CA GLN A 247 -7.37 -18.85 7.90
C GLN A 247 -7.65 -19.61 9.19
N PHE A 248 -8.83 -20.20 9.31
CA PHE A 248 -9.25 -20.93 10.49
C PHE A 248 -10.29 -21.98 10.13
N VAL A 249 -10.29 -23.12 10.84
CA VAL A 249 -11.31 -24.15 10.72
C VAL A 249 -12.17 -24.10 11.98
N ASN A 250 -13.43 -23.74 11.82
CA ASN A 250 -14.40 -23.65 12.92
C ASN A 250 -15.19 -24.94 13.03
N ARG A 251 -15.10 -25.59 14.19
CA ARG A 251 -15.85 -26.82 14.51
C ARG A 251 -16.44 -26.73 15.93
N PRO A 252 -17.48 -25.93 16.12
CA PRO A 252 -18.09 -25.74 17.47
C PRO A 252 -18.78 -26.99 17.98
N HIS A 253 -19.26 -27.87 17.10
CA HIS A 253 -19.87 -29.14 17.39
C HIS A 253 -19.64 -30.15 16.26
N LEU A 254 -20.04 -31.41 16.42
CA LEU A 254 -19.71 -32.49 15.47
C LEU A 254 -20.36 -32.32 14.11
N ASP A 255 -21.54 -31.69 14.04
CA ASP A 255 -22.33 -31.54 12.82
C ASP A 255 -22.00 -30.29 12.02
N PHE A 256 -21.05 -29.47 12.49
CA PHE A 256 -20.62 -28.25 11.79
C PHE A 256 -19.12 -28.24 11.59
N ARG A 257 -18.71 -28.05 10.33
CA ARG A 257 -17.32 -27.78 9.95
C ARG A 257 -17.27 -26.65 8.94
N GLY A 258 -16.83 -25.48 9.40
CA GLY A 258 -16.71 -24.28 8.60
C GLY A 258 -15.26 -23.88 8.36
N PHE A 259 -14.95 -23.50 7.11
CA PHE A 259 -13.65 -22.98 6.70
C PHE A 259 -13.74 -21.46 6.64
N CYS A 260 -13.11 -20.79 7.59
CA CYS A 260 -13.17 -19.35 7.73
C CYS A 260 -11.99 -18.69 7.00
N GLY A 261 -12.27 -17.61 6.28
CA GLY A 261 -11.25 -16.85 5.57
C GLY A 261 -11.81 -15.60 4.89
N THR A 262 -10.93 -14.88 4.22
CA THR A 262 -11.30 -13.78 3.33
C THR A 262 -11.13 -14.23 1.89
N ILE A 263 -12.13 -14.01 1.05
CA ILE A 263 -12.04 -14.29 -0.38
C ILE A 263 -10.97 -13.36 -0.96
N ALA A 264 -9.85 -13.93 -1.40
CA ALA A 264 -8.73 -13.15 -1.95
C ALA A 264 -9.02 -12.65 -3.37
N SER A 265 -9.77 -13.43 -4.15
CA SER A 265 -10.28 -13.06 -5.48
C SER A 265 -11.44 -13.97 -5.87
N GLY A 266 -12.16 -13.55 -6.91
CA GLY A 266 -13.27 -14.31 -7.50
C GLY A 266 -14.58 -14.18 -6.76
N ILE A 267 -15.52 -14.98 -7.21
CA ILE A 267 -16.89 -15.08 -6.71
C ILE A 267 -17.15 -16.56 -6.41
N VAL A 268 -17.88 -16.83 -5.33
CA VAL A 268 -18.34 -18.18 -4.96
C VAL A 268 -19.82 -18.17 -4.69
N ARG A 269 -20.51 -19.23 -5.14
CA ARG A 269 -21.95 -19.46 -4.95
C ARG A 269 -22.19 -20.76 -4.20
N GLN A 270 -23.31 -20.83 -3.51
CA GLN A 270 -23.79 -22.09 -2.97
C GLN A 270 -23.99 -23.09 -4.12
N GLY A 271 -23.52 -24.34 -3.92
CA GLY A 271 -23.53 -25.39 -4.93
C GLY A 271 -22.33 -25.39 -5.90
N ASP A 272 -21.46 -24.37 -5.87
CA ASP A 272 -20.25 -24.35 -6.70
C ASP A 272 -19.33 -25.53 -6.37
N GLU A 273 -18.80 -26.19 -7.40
CA GLU A 273 -17.74 -27.18 -7.24
C GLU A 273 -16.44 -26.48 -6.87
N VAL A 274 -15.78 -26.95 -5.80
CA VAL A 274 -14.52 -26.42 -5.30
C VAL A 274 -13.48 -27.51 -5.10
N MET A 275 -12.22 -27.14 -5.14
CA MET A 275 -11.06 -28.01 -4.91
C MET A 275 -10.19 -27.43 -3.81
N VAL A 276 -9.72 -28.28 -2.89
CA VAL A 276 -8.77 -27.91 -1.84
C VAL A 276 -7.34 -28.19 -2.28
N LEU A 277 -6.46 -27.20 -2.18
CA LEU A 277 -5.03 -27.36 -2.41
C LEU A 277 -4.29 -27.40 -1.05
N PRO A 278 -3.26 -28.26 -0.88
CA PRO A 278 -2.60 -29.07 -1.92
C PRO A 278 -3.23 -30.45 -2.19
N SER A 279 -4.22 -30.88 -1.42
CA SER A 279 -4.78 -32.26 -1.48
C SER A 279 -5.47 -32.60 -2.80
N ARG A 280 -5.94 -31.60 -3.55
CA ARG A 280 -6.72 -31.69 -4.81
C ARG A 280 -8.04 -32.45 -4.67
N LYS A 281 -8.55 -32.61 -3.45
CA LYS A 281 -9.87 -33.17 -3.19
C LYS A 281 -10.94 -32.14 -3.59
N THR A 282 -12.00 -32.59 -4.23
CA THR A 282 -13.14 -31.77 -4.65
C THR A 282 -14.35 -32.00 -3.76
N SER A 283 -15.19 -31.00 -3.66
CA SER A 283 -16.50 -31.02 -2.99
C SER A 283 -17.35 -29.87 -3.52
N HIS A 284 -18.58 -29.73 -3.04
CA HIS A 284 -19.45 -28.60 -3.35
C HIS A 284 -19.63 -27.68 -2.15
N VAL A 285 -19.82 -26.38 -2.39
CA VAL A 285 -20.12 -25.40 -1.36
C VAL A 285 -21.55 -25.65 -0.85
N LYS A 286 -21.67 -26.08 0.39
CA LYS A 286 -22.96 -26.35 1.04
C LYS A 286 -23.64 -25.06 1.47
N SER A 287 -22.91 -24.16 2.15
CA SER A 287 -23.42 -22.84 2.54
C SER A 287 -22.28 -21.82 2.66
N ILE A 288 -22.62 -20.55 2.55
CA ILE A 288 -21.74 -19.40 2.73
C ILE A 288 -22.30 -18.59 3.89
N VAL A 289 -21.55 -18.50 4.99
CA VAL A 289 -22.01 -17.86 6.23
C VAL A 289 -21.22 -16.57 6.45
N THR A 290 -21.94 -15.47 6.62
CA THR A 290 -21.40 -14.17 7.03
C THR A 290 -21.81 -13.84 8.46
N PHE A 291 -21.40 -12.67 8.96
CA PHE A 291 -21.85 -12.20 10.27
C PHE A 291 -23.38 -11.98 10.33
N GLU A 292 -23.98 -11.58 9.20
CA GLU A 292 -25.42 -11.29 9.09
C GLU A 292 -26.27 -12.55 8.81
N GLY A 293 -25.63 -13.68 8.53
CA GLY A 293 -26.31 -14.94 8.23
C GLY A 293 -25.78 -15.61 6.96
N GLU A 294 -26.57 -16.55 6.44
CA GLU A 294 -26.26 -17.26 5.20
C GLU A 294 -26.56 -16.40 3.98
N VAL A 295 -25.69 -16.49 2.97
CA VAL A 295 -25.84 -15.80 1.69
C VAL A 295 -25.68 -16.78 0.53
N GLU A 296 -26.34 -16.54 -0.60
CA GLU A 296 -26.26 -17.38 -1.78
C GLU A 296 -24.95 -17.18 -2.57
N GLU A 297 -24.40 -15.97 -2.53
CA GLU A 297 -23.20 -15.57 -3.26
C GLU A 297 -22.30 -14.69 -2.38
N ALA A 298 -20.98 -14.87 -2.52
CA ALA A 298 -19.99 -13.99 -1.93
C ALA A 298 -18.83 -13.73 -2.91
N HIS A 299 -18.20 -12.57 -2.79
CA HIS A 299 -17.13 -12.14 -3.67
C HIS A 299 -15.97 -11.49 -2.87
N ALA A 300 -14.82 -11.34 -3.52
CA ALA A 300 -13.69 -10.61 -2.93
C ALA A 300 -14.06 -9.14 -2.64
N PRO A 301 -13.64 -8.60 -1.50
CA PRO A 301 -12.83 -9.17 -0.42
C PRO A 301 -13.65 -9.56 0.84
N LEU A 302 -14.82 -10.17 0.69
CA LEU A 302 -15.66 -10.53 1.83
C LEU A 302 -15.01 -11.60 2.71
N ALA A 303 -15.14 -11.42 4.03
CA ALA A 303 -14.80 -12.42 5.03
C ALA A 303 -16.00 -13.34 5.25
N VAL A 304 -15.82 -14.64 5.00
CA VAL A 304 -16.89 -15.62 5.05
C VAL A 304 -16.45 -16.93 5.71
N THR A 305 -17.42 -17.74 6.10
CA THR A 305 -17.21 -19.13 6.47
C THR A 305 -17.88 -20.01 5.41
N LEU A 306 -17.08 -20.83 4.73
CA LEU A 306 -17.60 -21.83 3.78
C LEU A 306 -17.81 -23.15 4.48
N THR A 307 -18.95 -23.79 4.26
CA THR A 307 -19.17 -25.20 4.58
C THR A 307 -19.20 -26.01 3.30
N LEU A 308 -18.73 -27.23 3.35
CA LEU A 308 -18.69 -28.14 2.20
C LEU A 308 -19.64 -29.32 2.41
N GLU A 309 -20.09 -29.94 1.32
CA GLU A 309 -20.98 -31.09 1.39
C GLU A 309 -20.26 -32.31 1.94
N ASP A 310 -19.00 -32.52 1.54
CA ASP A 310 -18.19 -33.65 1.94
C ASP A 310 -17.23 -33.30 3.10
N GLU A 311 -16.98 -34.26 3.97
CA GLU A 311 -15.93 -34.15 4.99
C GLU A 311 -14.54 -34.39 4.38
N ILE A 312 -13.97 -33.38 3.74
CA ILE A 312 -12.62 -33.44 3.18
C ILE A 312 -11.59 -32.79 4.09
N ASP A 313 -10.33 -33.28 4.02
CA ASP A 313 -9.25 -32.65 4.77
C ASP A 313 -8.93 -31.28 4.16
N CYS A 314 -9.15 -30.27 4.96
CA CYS A 314 -8.78 -28.90 4.69
C CYS A 314 -8.42 -28.22 5.99
N SER A 315 -7.29 -27.57 6.05
CA SER A 315 -6.69 -27.00 7.24
C SER A 315 -6.29 -25.54 7.02
N ARG A 316 -5.94 -24.85 8.11
CA ARG A 316 -5.36 -23.53 8.02
C ARG A 316 -4.11 -23.55 7.12
N GLY A 317 -4.06 -22.64 6.16
CA GLY A 317 -2.99 -22.54 5.16
C GLY A 317 -3.32 -23.21 3.83
N ASP A 318 -4.30 -24.09 3.78
CA ASP A 318 -4.80 -24.63 2.53
C ASP A 318 -5.58 -23.55 1.76
N MET A 319 -5.79 -23.78 0.47
CA MET A 319 -6.51 -22.85 -0.39
C MET A 319 -7.67 -23.58 -1.08
N ILE A 320 -8.87 -23.03 -0.94
CA ILE A 320 -10.04 -23.49 -1.69
C ILE A 320 -10.12 -22.70 -2.98
N ILE A 321 -10.26 -23.38 -4.10
CA ILE A 321 -10.26 -22.84 -5.46
C ILE A 321 -11.39 -23.43 -6.29
N ARG A 322 -11.65 -22.85 -7.47
CA ARG A 322 -12.51 -23.49 -8.47
C ARG A 322 -11.71 -24.48 -9.29
N PRO A 323 -12.20 -25.73 -9.53
CA PRO A 323 -11.57 -26.67 -10.44
C PRO A 323 -11.37 -26.07 -11.84
N GLY A 324 -10.26 -26.42 -12.51
CA GLY A 324 -9.94 -25.88 -13.83
C GLY A 324 -9.29 -24.49 -13.85
N ASN A 325 -9.31 -23.77 -12.74
CA ASN A 325 -8.62 -22.48 -12.58
C ASN A 325 -7.70 -22.51 -11.35
N SER A 326 -6.62 -23.28 -11.44
CA SER A 326 -5.71 -23.50 -10.31
C SER A 326 -4.58 -22.48 -10.29
N PRO A 327 -4.22 -21.94 -9.11
CA PRO A 327 -2.96 -21.23 -8.92
C PRO A 327 -1.78 -22.21 -9.09
N ARG A 328 -0.56 -21.68 -9.11
CA ARG A 328 0.63 -22.50 -9.06
C ARG A 328 0.77 -23.16 -7.69
N LEU A 329 1.25 -24.39 -7.69
CA LEU A 329 1.58 -25.14 -6.47
C LEU A 329 3.05 -25.56 -6.58
N GLU A 330 3.96 -24.73 -6.10
CA GLU A 330 5.40 -24.90 -6.29
C GLU A 330 6.18 -24.57 -5.02
N GLN A 331 7.42 -25.11 -4.97
CA GLN A 331 8.40 -24.83 -3.91
C GLN A 331 9.41 -23.77 -4.31
N LYS A 332 9.54 -23.48 -5.62
CA LYS A 332 10.53 -22.56 -6.17
C LYS A 332 9.83 -21.51 -7.01
N PHE A 333 10.17 -20.28 -6.76
CA PHE A 333 9.67 -19.15 -7.53
C PHE A 333 10.64 -17.98 -7.47
N GLU A 334 10.44 -17.01 -8.35
CA GLU A 334 11.16 -15.74 -8.30
C GLU A 334 10.26 -14.65 -7.70
N ALA A 335 10.87 -13.71 -7.02
CA ALA A 335 10.16 -12.60 -6.40
C ALA A 335 10.99 -11.31 -6.43
N MET A 336 10.31 -10.18 -6.56
CA MET A 336 10.89 -8.90 -6.15
C MET A 336 10.80 -8.82 -4.64
N MET A 337 11.90 -8.43 -4.00
CA MET A 337 12.00 -8.37 -2.54
C MET A 337 12.46 -6.99 -2.09
N VAL A 338 11.75 -6.46 -1.09
CA VAL A 338 12.17 -5.28 -0.32
C VAL A 338 12.82 -5.79 0.96
N TRP A 339 14.10 -5.50 1.17
CA TRP A 339 14.80 -5.89 2.38
C TRP A 339 14.61 -4.86 3.48
N MET A 340 14.23 -5.29 4.68
CA MET A 340 13.75 -4.44 5.78
C MET A 340 14.60 -4.52 7.05
N ALA A 341 15.65 -5.34 7.07
CA ALA A 341 16.54 -5.52 8.23
C ALA A 341 17.84 -4.74 8.06
N ASP A 342 18.44 -4.35 9.20
CA ASP A 342 19.75 -3.70 9.25
C ASP A 342 20.85 -4.66 8.78
N ASP A 343 20.73 -5.95 9.16
CA ASP A 343 21.61 -7.01 8.67
C ASP A 343 21.30 -7.27 7.19
N ALA A 344 22.33 -7.29 6.38
CA ALA A 344 22.20 -7.55 4.94
C ALA A 344 21.66 -8.96 4.66
N LEU A 345 20.83 -9.08 3.63
CA LEU A 345 20.40 -10.38 3.12
C LEU A 345 21.59 -11.17 2.61
N VAL A 346 21.74 -12.39 3.11
CA VAL A 346 22.76 -13.33 2.64
C VAL A 346 22.05 -14.54 2.02
N PRO A 347 22.30 -14.85 0.74
CA PRO A 347 21.73 -16.03 0.11
C PRO A 347 22.12 -17.32 0.86
N GLY A 348 21.19 -18.28 0.91
CA GLY A 348 21.39 -19.58 1.57
C GLY A 348 20.96 -19.64 3.04
N LYS A 349 20.83 -18.50 3.74
CA LYS A 349 20.31 -18.48 5.12
C LYS A 349 18.84 -18.94 5.13
N GLN A 350 18.48 -19.73 6.14
CA GLN A 350 17.10 -20.19 6.35
C GLN A 350 16.26 -19.14 7.07
N TYR A 351 15.05 -18.92 6.55
CA TYR A 351 14.03 -18.03 7.09
C TYR A 351 12.68 -18.74 7.18
N LEU A 352 11.73 -18.13 7.85
CA LEU A 352 10.32 -18.44 7.74
C LEU A 352 9.69 -17.53 6.68
N PHE A 353 8.91 -18.11 5.79
CA PHE A 353 8.12 -17.41 4.78
C PHE A 353 6.66 -17.51 5.17
N LYS A 354 6.00 -16.37 5.33
CA LYS A 354 4.57 -16.31 5.61
C LYS A 354 3.85 -15.76 4.39
N GLN A 355 3.01 -16.58 3.79
CA GLN A 355 2.16 -16.25 2.64
C GLN A 355 0.73 -16.58 3.02
N THR A 356 -0.16 -15.59 3.00
CA THR A 356 -1.52 -15.72 3.53
C THR A 356 -1.52 -16.32 4.95
N ALA A 357 -2.17 -17.47 5.15
CA ALA A 357 -2.15 -18.21 6.43
C ALA A 357 -1.03 -19.28 6.52
N ASN A 358 -0.27 -19.48 5.42
CA ASN A 358 0.86 -20.42 5.38
C ASN A 358 2.09 -19.86 6.08
N LEU A 359 2.77 -20.70 6.86
CA LEU A 359 4.08 -20.44 7.42
C LEU A 359 5.01 -21.61 7.03
N VAL A 360 6.03 -21.34 6.23
CA VAL A 360 6.90 -22.36 5.63
C VAL A 360 8.35 -21.96 5.80
N THR A 361 9.19 -22.92 6.17
CA THR A 361 10.65 -22.72 6.16
C THR A 361 11.17 -22.74 4.72
N GLY A 362 12.16 -21.92 4.46
CA GLY A 362 12.80 -21.85 3.15
C GLY A 362 14.03 -20.95 3.17
N ARG A 363 14.56 -20.70 2.00
CA ARG A 363 15.74 -19.84 1.82
C ARG A 363 15.63 -19.03 0.54
N ILE A 364 16.31 -17.91 0.53
CA ILE A 364 16.60 -17.17 -0.69
C ILE A 364 17.84 -17.86 -1.28
N SER A 365 17.64 -18.62 -2.37
CA SER A 365 18.68 -19.44 -2.97
C SER A 365 19.67 -18.61 -3.79
N GLN A 366 19.19 -17.54 -4.42
CA GLN A 366 20.02 -16.67 -5.24
C GLN A 366 19.43 -15.24 -5.25
N LEU A 367 20.31 -14.25 -5.20
CA LEU A 367 20.01 -12.86 -5.55
C LEU A 367 20.41 -12.65 -7.01
N ARG A 368 19.44 -12.25 -7.85
CA ARG A 368 19.68 -12.06 -9.29
C ARG A 368 20.30 -10.69 -9.55
N TYR A 369 19.68 -9.63 -9.03
CA TYR A 369 20.13 -8.25 -9.14
C TYR A 369 19.42 -7.38 -8.10
N GLN A 370 20.01 -6.24 -7.83
CA GLN A 370 19.38 -5.14 -7.12
C GLN A 370 18.87 -4.13 -8.15
N VAL A 371 17.76 -3.44 -7.85
CA VAL A 371 17.28 -2.29 -8.61
C VAL A 371 17.72 -1.02 -7.90
N ASP A 372 18.43 -0.16 -8.60
CA ASP A 372 18.66 1.22 -8.15
C ASP A 372 17.37 2.02 -8.34
N VAL A 373 16.74 2.39 -7.25
CA VAL A 373 15.43 3.06 -7.27
C VAL A 373 15.47 4.48 -7.85
N ASN A 374 16.65 5.09 -7.99
CA ASN A 374 16.82 6.43 -8.54
C ASN A 374 16.95 6.41 -10.06
N THR A 375 17.73 5.45 -10.56
CA THR A 375 18.03 5.30 -11.99
C THR A 375 17.16 4.23 -12.67
N LEU A 376 16.51 3.38 -11.88
CA LEU A 376 15.77 2.19 -12.32
C LEU A 376 16.66 1.14 -13.02
N HIS A 377 17.99 1.22 -12.84
CA HIS A 377 18.92 0.28 -13.44
C HIS A 377 19.13 -0.94 -12.55
N ARG A 378 19.43 -2.08 -13.16
CA ARG A 378 19.83 -3.31 -12.49
C ARG A 378 21.31 -3.24 -12.14
N GLN A 379 21.63 -3.72 -10.95
CA GLN A 379 23.01 -3.82 -10.47
C GLN A 379 23.23 -5.21 -9.90
N GLU A 380 24.28 -5.88 -10.31
CA GLU A 380 24.71 -7.09 -9.65
C GLU A 380 25.19 -6.77 -8.24
N THR A 381 24.72 -7.54 -7.28
CA THR A 381 25.11 -7.39 -5.88
C THR A 381 25.10 -8.74 -5.16
N PRO A 382 26.02 -8.98 -4.24
CA PRO A 382 26.04 -10.23 -3.46
C PRO A 382 24.99 -10.22 -2.33
N SER A 383 24.45 -9.08 -1.96
CA SER A 383 23.52 -8.93 -0.83
C SER A 383 22.60 -7.75 -1.01
N LEU A 384 21.44 -7.74 -0.32
CA LEU A 384 20.59 -6.58 -0.17
C LEU A 384 20.74 -5.99 1.23
N LYS A 385 20.95 -4.70 1.31
CA LYS A 385 20.97 -3.91 2.55
C LYS A 385 19.58 -3.37 2.87
N LEU A 386 19.42 -2.78 4.04
CA LEU A 386 18.20 -2.12 4.46
C LEU A 386 17.65 -1.20 3.36
N ASN A 387 16.35 -1.29 3.08
CA ASN A 387 15.61 -0.52 2.09
C ASN A 387 16.01 -0.76 0.61
N GLN A 388 16.85 -1.75 0.34
CA GLN A 388 17.16 -2.14 -1.02
C GLN A 388 16.14 -3.12 -1.59
N ILE A 389 15.93 -3.03 -2.90
CA ILE A 389 14.98 -3.83 -3.65
C ILE A 389 15.73 -4.67 -4.66
N GLY A 390 15.44 -5.97 -4.72
CA GLY A 390 16.12 -6.86 -5.67
C GLY A 390 15.27 -8.06 -6.08
N ARG A 391 15.64 -8.67 -7.18
CA ARG A 391 15.03 -9.90 -7.68
C ARG A 391 15.75 -11.10 -7.08
N CYS A 392 14.99 -11.97 -6.45
CA CYS A 392 15.49 -13.14 -5.73
C CYS A 392 14.82 -14.42 -6.24
N SER A 393 15.60 -15.52 -6.24
CA SER A 393 15.05 -16.87 -6.35
C SER A 393 14.82 -17.42 -4.95
N VAL A 394 13.59 -17.85 -4.66
CA VAL A 394 13.18 -18.43 -3.38
C VAL A 394 12.99 -19.92 -3.52
N GLN A 395 13.42 -20.67 -2.52
CA GLN A 395 13.19 -22.11 -2.40
C GLN A 395 12.63 -22.41 -1.02
N LEU A 396 11.42 -22.97 -1.00
CA LEU A 396 10.70 -23.39 0.20
C LEU A 396 10.90 -24.90 0.45
N ASP A 397 10.70 -25.33 1.69
CA ASP A 397 10.82 -26.74 2.09
C ASP A 397 9.56 -27.55 1.71
N ARG A 398 8.43 -26.87 1.51
CA ARG A 398 7.18 -27.48 1.00
C ARG A 398 6.50 -26.55 -0.03
N PRO A 399 5.68 -27.09 -0.94
CA PRO A 399 4.98 -26.28 -1.91
C PRO A 399 3.91 -25.39 -1.24
N ILE A 400 3.70 -24.21 -1.82
CA ILE A 400 2.60 -23.32 -1.49
C ILE A 400 1.77 -23.02 -2.73
N ALA A 401 0.48 -22.75 -2.55
CA ALA A 401 -0.40 -22.32 -3.63
C ALA A 401 -0.33 -20.78 -3.75
N PHE A 402 0.03 -20.26 -4.93
CA PHE A 402 0.17 -18.83 -5.16
C PHE A 402 -0.17 -18.45 -6.60
N ASP A 403 -0.54 -17.20 -6.79
CA ASP A 403 -0.61 -16.51 -8.08
C ASP A 403 0.54 -15.50 -8.19
N GLY A 404 0.86 -15.03 -9.39
CA GLY A 404 1.74 -13.88 -9.54
C GLY A 404 1.14 -12.63 -8.88
N TYR A 405 1.97 -11.81 -8.24
CA TYR A 405 1.53 -10.66 -7.45
C TYR A 405 0.63 -9.68 -8.24
N ARG A 406 0.92 -9.46 -9.52
CA ARG A 406 0.11 -8.61 -10.39
C ARG A 406 -1.29 -9.13 -10.64
N ARG A 407 -1.46 -10.46 -10.65
CA ARG A 407 -2.75 -11.12 -10.84
C ARG A 407 -3.56 -11.16 -9.56
N ASN A 408 -2.90 -11.43 -8.44
CA ASN A 408 -3.52 -11.45 -7.12
C ASN A 408 -2.53 -11.02 -6.04
N ARG A 409 -2.69 -9.79 -5.55
CA ARG A 409 -1.79 -9.20 -4.53
C ARG A 409 -1.80 -9.99 -3.22
N THR A 410 -2.93 -10.61 -2.86
CA THR A 410 -3.09 -11.36 -1.60
C THR A 410 -2.34 -12.69 -1.65
N THR A 411 -2.51 -13.47 -2.71
CA THR A 411 -1.88 -14.80 -2.84
C THR A 411 -0.46 -14.72 -3.39
N GLY A 412 -0.09 -13.60 -4.03
CA GLY A 412 1.23 -13.35 -4.61
C GLY A 412 2.20 -12.62 -3.70
N ALA A 413 1.79 -12.22 -2.49
CA ALA A 413 2.65 -11.56 -1.52
C ALA A 413 3.10 -12.51 -0.41
N PHE A 414 4.30 -12.28 0.13
CA PHE A 414 4.79 -12.96 1.32
C PHE A 414 5.71 -12.06 2.14
N ILE A 415 5.89 -12.40 3.41
CA ILE A 415 6.92 -11.80 4.27
C ILE A 415 7.97 -12.84 4.63
N VAL A 416 9.19 -12.34 4.85
CA VAL A 416 10.35 -13.12 5.31
C VAL A 416 10.59 -12.78 6.77
N ILE A 417 10.65 -13.82 7.61
CA ILE A 417 10.78 -13.68 9.06
C ILE A 417 12.08 -14.41 9.49
N ASP A 418 12.89 -13.74 10.28
CA ASP A 418 14.08 -14.37 10.87
C ASP A 418 13.65 -15.40 11.90
N ARG A 419 14.21 -16.63 11.81
CA ARG A 419 13.81 -17.76 12.64
C ARG A 419 14.20 -17.64 14.11
N ILE A 420 15.19 -16.83 14.42
CA ILE A 420 15.72 -16.67 15.77
C ILE A 420 15.03 -15.53 16.49
N THR A 421 14.97 -14.36 15.82
CA THR A 421 14.44 -13.14 16.41
C THR A 421 12.92 -12.98 16.23
N ASN A 422 12.30 -13.76 15.33
CA ASN A 422 10.92 -13.61 14.87
C ASN A 422 10.59 -12.21 14.31
N VAL A 423 11.60 -11.47 13.88
CA VAL A 423 11.43 -10.15 13.26
C VAL A 423 11.20 -10.33 11.75
N THR A 424 10.29 -9.55 11.20
CA THR A 424 10.13 -9.44 9.73
C THR A 424 11.34 -8.74 9.14
N VAL A 425 12.07 -9.43 8.26
CA VAL A 425 13.30 -8.95 7.64
C VAL A 425 13.13 -8.59 6.17
N GLY A 426 12.03 -8.97 5.55
CA GLY A 426 11.74 -8.61 4.16
C GLY A 426 10.30 -8.87 3.77
N ALA A 427 9.89 -8.27 2.66
CA ALA A 427 8.62 -8.52 2.01
C ALA A 427 8.84 -8.78 0.52
N GLY A 428 8.11 -9.75 -0.06
CA GLY A 428 8.30 -10.17 -1.42
C GLY A 428 7.00 -10.23 -2.23
N MET A 429 7.12 -9.92 -3.51
CA MET A 429 6.09 -10.01 -4.53
C MET A 429 6.49 -11.09 -5.53
N ILE A 430 5.70 -12.17 -5.61
CA ILE A 430 5.97 -13.31 -6.49
C ILE A 430 5.77 -12.89 -7.95
N ILE A 431 6.79 -13.17 -8.77
CA ILE A 431 6.74 -12.91 -10.21
C ILE A 431 6.15 -14.14 -10.89
N ASP A 432 5.08 -13.93 -11.68
CA ASP A 432 4.51 -14.98 -12.50
C ASP A 432 5.30 -15.09 -13.82
N ARG A 433 6.05 -16.17 -13.99
CA ARG A 433 6.60 -16.53 -15.30
C ARG A 433 5.65 -17.50 -15.98
N ALA A 434 4.99 -17.05 -17.03
CA ALA A 434 4.27 -17.95 -17.90
C ALA A 434 5.24 -18.98 -18.50
N THR A 435 5.03 -20.27 -18.21
CA THR A 435 5.76 -21.36 -18.85
C THR A 435 5.43 -21.36 -20.36
N GLY A 436 6.41 -20.97 -21.19
CA GLY A 436 6.31 -21.14 -22.65
C GLY A 436 6.14 -19.88 -23.50
N GLU A 437 5.82 -18.74 -22.95
CA GLU A 437 5.96 -17.45 -23.62
C GLU A 437 6.93 -16.59 -22.81
N GLU A 438 8.01 -16.13 -23.43
CA GLU A 438 8.82 -15.01 -22.94
C GLU A 438 7.96 -13.74 -23.01
N ARG A 439 6.96 -13.64 -22.15
CA ARG A 439 6.43 -12.33 -21.81
C ARG A 439 7.52 -11.68 -20.99
N HIS A 440 8.23 -10.74 -21.61
CA HIS A 440 9.08 -9.82 -20.90
C HIS A 440 8.28 -9.27 -19.73
N ASP A 441 8.69 -9.64 -18.52
CA ASP A 441 8.20 -8.94 -17.34
C ASP A 441 8.66 -7.49 -17.48
N HIS A 442 7.79 -6.53 -17.17
CA HIS A 442 8.15 -5.11 -17.15
C HIS A 442 9.48 -4.85 -16.43
N TRP A 443 9.82 -5.68 -15.44
CA TRP A 443 11.09 -5.64 -14.71
C TRP A 443 12.28 -6.19 -15.52
N ASP A 444 12.05 -6.98 -16.56
CA ASP A 444 13.10 -7.46 -17.47
C ASP A 444 13.56 -6.37 -18.45
N ASP A 445 12.76 -5.31 -18.63
CA ASP A 445 13.08 -4.14 -19.46
C ASP A 445 13.93 -3.08 -18.75
N VAL A 446 14.21 -3.25 -17.43
CA VAL A 446 15.12 -2.37 -16.70
C VAL A 446 16.54 -2.56 -17.24
N PRO A 447 17.17 -1.53 -17.82
CA PRO A 447 18.47 -1.67 -18.47
C PRO A 447 19.59 -2.02 -17.48
N GLU A 448 20.56 -2.80 -17.92
CA GLU A 448 21.78 -3.03 -17.14
C GLU A 448 22.64 -1.76 -17.11
N VAL A 449 23.27 -1.50 -15.97
CA VAL A 449 24.21 -0.38 -15.83
C VAL A 449 25.46 -0.66 -16.67
N GLN A 450 25.72 0.18 -17.67
CA GLN A 450 26.98 0.15 -18.38
C GLN A 450 28.10 0.75 -17.51
N GLU A 451 29.34 0.26 -17.65
CA GLU A 451 30.49 0.77 -16.86
C GLU A 451 30.74 2.28 -17.01
N SER A 452 30.32 2.88 -18.13
CA SER A 452 30.39 4.32 -18.37
C SER A 452 29.55 5.16 -17.39
N ASP A 453 28.49 4.56 -16.82
CA ASP A 453 27.55 5.30 -15.94
C ASP A 453 28.02 5.28 -14.48
N ARG A 454 28.99 4.47 -14.12
CA ARG A 454 29.56 4.39 -12.77
C ARG A 454 30.33 5.64 -12.34
N ASN A 455 30.75 6.47 -13.28
CA ASN A 455 31.55 7.66 -13.02
C ASN A 455 30.72 8.94 -12.75
N LEU A 456 29.42 8.88 -12.82
CA LEU A 456 28.54 10.05 -12.62
C LEU A 456 28.03 10.25 -11.20
N SER A 457 28.30 9.33 -10.26
CA SER A 457 27.89 9.45 -8.86
C SER A 457 29.01 9.93 -7.95
N HIS A 458 29.52 11.12 -8.18
CA HIS A 458 30.32 11.82 -7.15
C HIS A 458 29.37 12.42 -6.13
N VAL A 459 29.25 11.75 -4.98
CA VAL A 459 28.68 12.32 -3.74
C VAL A 459 29.58 13.47 -3.33
N THR A 460 29.07 14.67 -3.30
CA THR A 460 29.81 15.89 -2.92
C THR A 460 30.19 15.82 -1.44
N GLU A 461 31.25 16.57 -1.08
CA GLU A 461 31.78 16.58 0.30
C GLU A 461 30.77 17.17 1.32
N GLU A 462 29.84 18.00 0.88
CA GLU A 462 28.73 18.53 1.67
C GLU A 462 27.72 17.45 2.08
N GLU A 463 27.37 16.52 1.18
CA GLU A 463 26.50 15.38 1.48
C GLU A 463 27.16 14.39 2.46
N ARG A 464 28.51 14.38 2.57
CA ARG A 464 29.24 13.58 3.56
C ARG A 464 29.21 14.20 4.95
N GLN A 465 29.13 15.52 5.08
CA GLN A 465 29.07 16.20 6.40
C GLN A 465 27.70 16.05 7.04
N ASP A 466 26.63 16.03 6.28
CA ASP A 466 25.27 15.80 6.78
C ASP A 466 25.07 14.38 7.36
N ARG A 467 25.84 13.39 6.88
CA ARG A 467 25.82 12.02 7.42
C ARG A 467 26.50 11.86 8.78
N LYS A 468 27.27 12.84 9.25
CA LYS A 468 27.97 12.77 10.56
C LYS A 468 27.13 13.27 11.74
N SER A 469 26.07 14.02 11.51
CA SER A 469 25.28 14.63 12.58
C SER A 469 24.15 13.75 13.14
N THR A 470 23.82 12.63 12.50
CA THR A 470 22.70 11.75 12.90
C THR A 470 23.16 10.37 13.38
N ARG A 471 23.94 10.33 14.47
CA ARG A 471 23.97 9.13 15.32
C ARG A 471 22.83 9.24 16.33
N LEU A 472 21.65 8.81 15.97
CA LEU A 472 20.54 8.62 16.90
C LEU A 472 20.55 7.19 17.44
N ASN A 473 20.50 7.12 18.77
CA ASN A 473 20.47 5.91 19.58
C ASN A 473 19.41 4.92 19.12
N SER A 474 19.86 3.67 18.98
CA SER A 474 19.10 2.48 18.57
C SER A 474 18.14 1.90 19.63
N SER A 475 17.51 2.72 20.49
CA SER A 475 16.71 2.23 21.61
C SER A 475 15.18 2.20 21.40
N HIS A 476 14.67 2.54 20.24
CA HIS A 476 13.24 2.39 19.94
C HIS A 476 13.01 1.25 18.93
N ARG A 477 13.04 0.01 19.47
CA ARG A 477 12.39 -1.13 18.84
C ARG A 477 10.88 -0.95 18.96
N CYS A 478 10.29 -0.12 18.13
CA CYS A 478 8.85 -0.03 18.00
C CYS A 478 8.35 -0.99 16.94
N ILE A 479 7.51 -1.76 17.41
CA ILE A 479 6.52 -2.71 16.93
C ILE A 479 5.70 -2.11 15.78
N SER A 480 6.25 -2.10 14.56
CA SER A 480 5.46 -2.02 13.33
C SER A 480 5.20 -3.44 12.84
N TYR A 481 4.44 -4.19 13.61
CA TYR A 481 4.03 -5.52 13.22
C TYR A 481 2.69 -5.45 12.52
N ALA A 482 2.65 -6.04 11.33
CA ALA A 482 1.44 -6.71 10.93
C ALA A 482 0.45 -6.03 10.00
N VAL A 483 0.87 -5.33 8.98
CA VAL A 483 -0.09 -5.01 7.92
C VAL A 483 0.03 -5.92 6.70
N PHE A 484 1.16 -6.58 6.50
CA PHE A 484 1.32 -7.51 5.37
C PHE A 484 0.54 -8.83 5.48
N CYS A 485 0.05 -9.21 6.67
CA CYS A 485 -0.60 -10.51 6.84
C CYS A 485 -1.69 -10.58 7.93
N LEU A 486 -2.21 -9.46 8.41
CA LEU A 486 -3.32 -9.48 9.36
C LEU A 486 -4.53 -8.73 8.78
N LYS A 487 -5.23 -9.44 7.94
CA LYS A 487 -6.68 -9.51 7.85
C LYS A 487 -7.05 -10.87 7.34
#